data_ae2c7a550d5de8eb267cc9fa50ca35f3
#
_entry.id   ae2c7a550d5de8eb267cc9fa50ca35f3
#
_cell.length_a   1.000
_cell.length_b   1.000
_cell.length_c   1.000
_cell.angle_alpha   90.00
_cell.angle_beta   90.00
_cell.angle_gamma   90.00
#
_symmetry.space_group_name_H-M   'P 1'
#
loop_
_entity.id
_entity.type
_entity.pdbx_description
1 polymer ?
#
loop_
_entity_poly.entity_id
_entity_poly.type
_entity_poly.pdbx_seq_one_letter_code
_entity_poly.pdbx_strand_id
1 'polypeptide(L)'
;MNIALVTYQDKGAYDSQTVESEDDRLLTFLKAKRLNIELVIWNDPEVNWENYQLAILKSPWDYFDLVDDFHTWLNHLEDKKVRLLNPIDIVRWNMDKTYLKEIEEVGLSTTPGIYLDKNTVLKLADFFQIFKTKKLIVKPCISGGAKNTFKVTEDNVMEINETLNRLIQNENFIVQPFLQEIVDNGEWSFIFFNGLYSHSLIKKAKTGDFRVQPSHGGSVYPQNPDEALIAIAAAYVKRFAKNCLYARVDGTFVSGKFLLMELELIEPFLFLNTDPQNYERYYQALKELMQLN
;
A
#
# COMPACT_ATOMS: atom_id res chain seq x y z
N MET A 1 10.40 4.73 26.77
CA MET A 1 10.56 4.10 25.45
C MET A 1 10.52 5.22 24.41
N ASN A 2 11.57 5.35 23.61
CA ASN A 2 11.63 6.30 22.50
C ASN A 2 11.06 5.63 21.24
N ILE A 3 10.22 6.34 20.53
CA ILE A 3 9.48 5.84 19.37
C ILE A 3 9.82 6.68 18.14
N ALA A 4 10.22 6.05 17.06
CA ALA A 4 10.37 6.70 15.76
C ALA A 4 9.06 6.52 14.96
N LEU A 5 8.42 7.61 14.55
CA LEU A 5 7.39 7.60 13.50
C LEU A 5 8.11 7.78 12.18
N VAL A 6 8.19 6.69 11.42
CA VAL A 6 9.08 6.61 10.25
C VAL A 6 8.42 7.19 9.01
N THR A 7 9.10 8.13 8.39
CA THR A 7 8.69 8.82 7.17
C THR A 7 9.85 8.90 6.16
N TYR A 8 9.65 9.57 5.06
CA TYR A 8 10.64 9.87 4.04
C TYR A 8 10.93 11.37 3.97
N GLN A 9 12.02 11.73 3.29
CA GLN A 9 12.28 13.13 2.95
C GLN A 9 11.63 13.47 1.62
N ASP A 10 10.63 14.34 1.64
CA ASP A 10 10.05 14.84 0.39
C ASP A 10 11.08 15.68 -0.39
N LYS A 11 11.31 15.28 -1.63
CA LYS A 11 12.17 15.96 -2.61
C LYS A 11 11.36 16.53 -3.77
N GLY A 12 10.03 16.67 -3.59
CA GLY A 12 9.11 17.14 -4.61
C GLY A 12 8.77 16.13 -5.70
N ALA A 13 9.13 14.85 -5.52
CA ALA A 13 8.83 13.79 -6.47
C ALA A 13 7.38 13.28 -6.35
N TYR A 14 6.79 13.42 -5.18
CA TYR A 14 5.43 12.96 -4.87
C TYR A 14 4.62 14.12 -4.28
N ASP A 15 3.30 14.13 -4.50
CA ASP A 15 2.42 15.12 -3.84
C ASP A 15 2.23 14.74 -2.37
N SER A 16 3.10 15.29 -1.54
CA SER A 16 3.22 14.99 -0.12
C SER A 16 2.23 15.76 0.76
N GLN A 17 1.64 16.86 0.29
CA GLN A 17 0.87 17.76 1.15
C GLN A 17 -0.24 17.05 1.95
N THR A 18 -0.93 16.09 1.34
CA THR A 18 -1.97 15.32 2.01
C THR A 18 -1.39 14.34 3.03
N VAL A 19 -0.26 13.74 2.74
CA VAL A 19 0.44 12.77 3.60
C VAL A 19 1.05 13.45 4.80
N GLU A 20 1.80 14.54 4.59
CA GLU A 20 2.39 15.33 5.66
C GLU A 20 1.32 15.81 6.65
N SER A 21 0.17 16.27 6.15
CA SER A 21 -0.92 16.68 7.02
C SER A 21 -1.48 15.56 7.89
N GLU A 22 -1.48 14.29 7.43
CA GLU A 22 -1.90 13.13 8.23
C GLU A 22 -0.83 12.75 9.25
N ASP A 23 0.44 12.71 8.85
CA ASP A 23 1.55 12.35 9.72
C ASP A 23 1.74 13.36 10.85
N ASP A 24 1.70 14.66 10.55
CA ASP A 24 1.80 15.73 11.55
C ASP A 24 0.66 15.69 12.55
N ARG A 25 -0.56 15.45 12.10
CA ARG A 25 -1.72 15.31 12.99
C ARG A 25 -1.62 14.06 13.85
N LEU A 26 -1.20 12.94 13.27
CA LEU A 26 -0.97 11.70 14.02
C LEU A 26 0.13 11.89 15.07
N LEU A 27 1.26 12.49 14.69
CA LEU A 27 2.35 12.80 15.61
C LEU A 27 1.87 13.70 16.76
N THR A 28 1.15 14.77 16.45
CA THR A 28 0.59 15.68 17.45
C THR A 28 -0.37 14.96 18.40
N PHE A 29 -1.24 14.12 17.86
CA PHE A 29 -2.17 13.32 18.63
C PHE A 29 -1.45 12.34 19.56
N LEU A 30 -0.45 11.61 19.07
CA LEU A 30 0.32 10.64 19.85
C LEU A 30 1.16 11.33 20.95
N LYS A 31 1.74 12.50 20.67
CA LYS A 31 2.41 13.33 21.69
C LYS A 31 1.44 13.77 22.78
N ALA A 32 0.20 14.15 22.42
CA ALA A 32 -0.84 14.49 23.41
C ALA A 32 -1.23 13.31 24.30
N LYS A 33 -1.06 12.05 23.81
CA LYS A 33 -1.19 10.81 24.61
C LYS A 33 0.05 10.53 25.47
N ARG A 34 1.01 11.46 25.55
CA ARG A 34 2.27 11.38 26.32
C ARG A 34 3.24 10.29 25.85
N LEU A 35 3.18 9.91 24.59
CA LEU A 35 4.22 9.07 24.00
C LEU A 35 5.46 9.92 23.70
N ASN A 36 6.65 9.36 24.00
CA ASN A 36 7.90 9.96 23.56
C ASN A 36 8.19 9.52 22.13
N ILE A 37 7.65 10.25 21.18
CA ILE A 37 7.63 9.93 19.75
C ILE A 37 8.06 11.13 18.92
N GLU A 38 8.82 10.90 17.88
CA GLU A 38 9.23 11.92 16.92
C GLU A 38 9.20 11.38 15.49
N LEU A 39 9.11 12.30 14.52
CA LEU A 39 9.17 11.96 13.10
C LEU A 39 10.62 11.72 12.69
N VAL A 40 10.88 10.61 12.02
CA VAL A 40 12.25 10.17 11.67
C VAL A 40 12.29 9.74 10.21
N ILE A 41 13.21 10.30 9.45
CA ILE A 41 13.45 9.93 8.05
C ILE A 41 14.22 8.60 8.03
N TRP A 42 13.69 7.59 7.34
CA TRP A 42 14.22 6.23 7.38
C TRP A 42 15.66 6.11 6.84
N ASN A 43 16.01 6.90 5.84
CA ASN A 43 17.30 6.88 5.15
C ASN A 43 18.21 8.08 5.48
N ASP A 44 17.95 8.79 6.56
CA ASP A 44 18.83 9.84 7.03
C ASP A 44 20.06 9.22 7.73
N PRO A 45 21.29 9.43 7.21
CA PRO A 45 22.50 8.84 7.77
C PRO A 45 22.85 9.36 9.19
N GLU A 46 22.30 10.51 9.60
CA GLU A 46 22.53 11.10 10.92
C GLU A 46 21.68 10.44 12.01
N VAL A 47 20.69 9.61 11.65
CA VAL A 47 19.83 8.93 12.63
C VAL A 47 20.56 7.77 13.30
N ASN A 48 20.74 7.89 14.62
CA ASN A 48 21.19 6.76 15.42
C ASN A 48 20.00 5.91 15.89
N TRP A 49 19.74 4.81 15.19
CA TRP A 49 18.62 3.91 15.47
C TRP A 49 18.70 3.22 16.84
N GLU A 50 19.87 3.12 17.46
CA GLU A 50 20.00 2.60 18.83
C GLU A 50 19.26 3.44 19.88
N ASN A 51 18.95 4.68 19.55
CA ASN A 51 18.17 5.55 20.44
C ASN A 51 16.70 5.16 20.55
N TYR A 52 16.19 4.31 19.64
CA TYR A 52 14.77 3.93 19.57
C TYR A 52 14.58 2.48 19.97
N GLN A 53 13.54 2.20 20.75
CA GLN A 53 13.10 0.86 21.08
C GLN A 53 11.99 0.37 20.16
N LEU A 54 11.29 1.32 19.51
CA LEU A 54 10.17 1.05 18.63
C LEU A 54 10.22 2.01 17.42
N ALA A 55 10.07 1.47 16.24
CA ALA A 55 9.81 2.22 15.02
C ALA A 55 8.42 1.88 14.50
N ILE A 56 7.66 2.88 14.12
CA ILE A 56 6.34 2.76 13.51
C ILE A 56 6.49 3.20 12.06
N LEU A 57 6.39 2.25 11.16
CA LEU A 57 6.40 2.54 9.73
C LEU A 57 5.14 3.32 9.37
N LYS A 58 5.27 4.46 8.70
CA LYS A 58 4.10 5.28 8.35
C LYS A 58 4.10 5.75 6.91
N SER A 59 5.12 6.46 6.47
CA SER A 59 5.15 7.06 5.13
C SER A 59 6.54 7.01 4.51
N PRO A 60 7.20 5.86 4.37
CA PRO A 60 8.50 5.76 3.66
C PRO A 60 8.26 5.79 2.14
N TRP A 61 7.68 6.84 1.60
CA TRP A 61 7.11 6.92 0.25
C TRP A 61 8.12 6.93 -0.89
N ASP A 62 9.40 6.86 -0.58
CA ASP A 62 10.49 6.71 -1.54
C ASP A 62 11.17 5.33 -1.51
N TYR A 63 10.70 4.39 -0.66
CA TYR A 63 11.33 3.08 -0.50
C TYR A 63 11.36 2.26 -1.82
N PHE A 64 10.32 2.39 -2.64
CA PHE A 64 10.22 1.68 -3.90
C PHE A 64 11.13 2.25 -5.00
N ASP A 65 11.75 3.42 -4.77
CA ASP A 65 12.83 3.98 -5.59
C ASP A 65 14.21 3.58 -5.08
N LEU A 66 14.30 3.17 -3.80
CA LEU A 66 15.52 2.90 -3.05
C LEU A 66 15.45 1.51 -2.39
N VAL A 67 15.04 0.49 -3.16
CA VAL A 67 14.70 -0.86 -2.64
C VAL A 67 15.87 -1.49 -1.88
N ASP A 68 17.10 -1.42 -2.43
CA ASP A 68 18.29 -1.99 -1.80
C ASP A 68 18.67 -1.26 -0.50
N ASP A 69 18.53 0.07 -0.48
CA ASP A 69 18.76 0.88 0.71
C ASP A 69 17.71 0.57 1.78
N PHE A 70 16.45 0.37 1.37
CA PHE A 70 15.38 0.02 2.30
C PHE A 70 15.59 -1.37 2.91
N HIS A 71 16.03 -2.35 2.13
CA HIS A 71 16.43 -3.65 2.67
C HIS A 71 17.61 -3.54 3.65
N THR A 72 18.60 -2.71 3.32
CA THR A 72 19.75 -2.44 4.20
C THR A 72 19.30 -1.81 5.51
N TRP A 73 18.37 -0.84 5.45
CA TRP A 73 17.80 -0.22 6.65
C TRP A 73 17.00 -1.22 7.49
N LEU A 74 16.19 -2.09 6.90
CA LEU A 74 15.46 -3.14 7.63
C LEU A 74 16.43 -4.09 8.35
N ASN A 75 17.54 -4.51 7.69
CA ASN A 75 18.59 -5.32 8.31
C ASN A 75 19.22 -4.57 9.49
N HIS A 76 19.47 -3.26 9.33
CA HIS A 76 20.04 -2.44 10.40
C HIS A 76 19.13 -2.38 11.63
N LEU A 77 17.80 -2.25 11.45
CA LEU A 77 16.86 -2.30 12.58
C LEU A 77 16.90 -3.65 13.31
N GLU A 78 17.00 -4.77 12.57
CA GLU A 78 17.14 -6.11 13.16
C GLU A 78 18.43 -6.25 13.98
N ASP A 79 19.57 -5.83 13.42
CA ASP A 79 20.87 -5.87 14.09
C ASP A 79 20.88 -5.04 15.38
N LYS A 80 20.21 -3.88 15.36
CA LYS A 80 20.08 -2.98 16.52
C LYS A 80 18.92 -3.38 17.44
N LYS A 81 18.16 -4.42 17.11
CA LYS A 81 17.01 -4.91 17.89
C LYS A 81 15.94 -3.83 18.08
N VAL A 82 15.79 -2.93 17.13
CA VAL A 82 14.70 -1.95 17.07
C VAL A 82 13.46 -2.68 16.58
N ARG A 83 12.42 -2.73 17.39
CA ARG A 83 11.17 -3.36 16.98
C ARG A 83 10.45 -2.49 15.96
N LEU A 84 10.06 -3.06 14.80
CA LEU A 84 9.26 -2.37 13.80
C LEU A 84 7.79 -2.77 13.90
N LEU A 85 6.89 -1.83 13.78
CA LEU A 85 5.46 -2.01 13.49
C LEU A 85 5.18 -1.36 12.12
N ASN A 86 4.74 -2.09 11.09
CA ASN A 86 4.43 -3.54 11.04
C ASN A 86 5.71 -4.39 11.07
N PRO A 87 5.62 -5.72 11.40
CA PRO A 87 6.80 -6.59 11.53
C PRO A 87 7.66 -6.64 10.25
N ILE A 88 8.99 -6.70 10.43
CA ILE A 88 9.97 -6.62 9.33
C ILE A 88 9.78 -7.72 8.28
N ASP A 89 9.49 -8.94 8.71
CA ASP A 89 9.21 -10.08 7.82
C ASP A 89 7.98 -9.83 6.95
N ILE A 90 6.94 -9.25 7.52
CA ILE A 90 5.73 -8.85 6.78
C ILE A 90 6.01 -7.68 5.83
N VAL A 91 6.81 -6.70 6.25
CA VAL A 91 7.22 -5.59 5.39
C VAL A 91 7.98 -6.12 4.17
N ARG A 92 8.99 -6.98 4.37
CA ARG A 92 9.76 -7.59 3.27
C ARG A 92 8.88 -8.37 2.31
N TRP A 93 7.94 -9.15 2.83
CA TRP A 93 6.99 -9.92 2.03
C TRP A 93 6.06 -9.01 1.21
N ASN A 94 5.56 -7.94 1.80
CA ASN A 94 4.56 -7.07 1.19
C ASN A 94 5.14 -6.07 0.17
N MET A 95 6.47 -5.86 0.14
CA MET A 95 7.12 -4.95 -0.80
C MET A 95 6.87 -5.32 -2.27
N ASP A 96 6.88 -6.61 -2.59
CA ASP A 96 6.70 -7.11 -3.95
C ASP A 96 5.29 -7.69 -4.14
N LYS A 97 4.55 -7.16 -5.11
CA LYS A 97 3.16 -7.57 -5.42
C LYS A 97 3.01 -9.04 -5.82
N THR A 98 4.11 -9.79 -5.94
CA THR A 98 4.05 -11.26 -6.07
C THR A 98 3.39 -11.93 -4.87
N TYR A 99 3.28 -11.26 -3.72
CA TYR A 99 2.51 -11.71 -2.56
C TYR A 99 1.04 -12.03 -2.90
N LEU A 100 0.49 -11.41 -3.94
CA LEU A 100 -0.88 -11.68 -4.40
C LEU A 100 -1.06 -13.14 -4.86
N LYS A 101 0.01 -13.79 -5.36
CA LYS A 101 -0.03 -15.23 -5.72
C LYS A 101 -0.32 -16.09 -4.48
N GLU A 102 0.39 -15.81 -3.38
CA GLU A 102 0.19 -16.54 -2.12
C GLU A 102 -1.22 -16.32 -1.55
N ILE A 103 -1.78 -15.13 -1.75
CA ILE A 103 -3.16 -14.83 -1.39
C ILE A 103 -4.14 -15.69 -2.21
N GLU A 104 -3.90 -15.87 -3.51
CA GLU A 104 -4.72 -16.74 -4.37
C GLU A 104 -4.59 -18.22 -3.98
N GLU A 105 -3.39 -18.68 -3.67
CA GLU A 105 -3.12 -20.08 -3.28
C GLU A 105 -3.90 -20.51 -2.04
N VAL A 106 -4.21 -19.61 -1.14
CA VAL A 106 -5.06 -19.91 0.03
C VAL A 106 -6.56 -19.72 -0.25
N GLY A 107 -6.95 -19.48 -1.50
CA GLY A 107 -8.34 -19.38 -1.95
C GLY A 107 -8.99 -18.00 -1.74
N LEU A 108 -8.23 -16.97 -1.40
CA LEU A 108 -8.72 -15.60 -1.34
C LEU A 108 -8.62 -14.96 -2.72
N SER A 109 -9.61 -14.13 -3.06
CA SER A 109 -9.75 -13.61 -4.44
C SER A 109 -8.93 -12.36 -4.65
N THR A 110 -8.09 -12.35 -5.67
CA THR A 110 -7.34 -11.17 -6.12
C THR A 110 -7.76 -10.77 -7.54
N THR A 111 -7.35 -9.59 -7.96
CA THR A 111 -7.42 -9.21 -9.39
C THR A 111 -6.48 -10.14 -10.16
N PRO A 112 -6.97 -10.88 -11.18
CA PRO A 112 -6.12 -11.79 -11.95
C PRO A 112 -4.88 -11.07 -12.51
N GLY A 113 -3.72 -11.72 -12.44
CA GLY A 113 -2.47 -11.11 -12.90
C GLY A 113 -1.50 -12.11 -13.50
N ILE A 114 -0.75 -11.67 -14.50
CA ILE A 114 0.40 -12.38 -15.05
C ILE A 114 1.65 -11.59 -14.71
N TYR A 115 2.57 -12.26 -14.03
CA TYR A 115 3.82 -11.66 -13.56
C TYR A 115 4.90 -11.87 -14.60
N LEU A 116 5.63 -10.82 -14.87
CA LEU A 116 6.71 -10.75 -15.86
C LEU A 116 8.02 -10.51 -15.13
N ASP A 117 8.92 -11.46 -15.21
CA ASP A 117 10.25 -11.32 -14.65
C ASP A 117 11.08 -10.31 -15.46
N LYS A 118 12.01 -9.63 -14.81
CA LYS A 118 12.95 -8.76 -15.48
C LYS A 118 13.65 -9.49 -16.63
N ASN A 119 14.01 -8.74 -17.68
CA ASN A 119 14.56 -9.22 -18.93
C ASN A 119 13.61 -10.09 -19.80
N THR A 120 12.34 -10.21 -19.43
CA THR A 120 11.35 -10.87 -20.29
C THR A 120 11.13 -10.05 -21.56
N VAL A 121 11.22 -10.70 -22.71
CA VAL A 121 10.79 -10.12 -23.99
C VAL A 121 9.30 -10.38 -24.14
N LEU A 122 8.51 -9.33 -24.20
CA LEU A 122 7.06 -9.47 -24.21
C LEU A 122 6.40 -8.74 -25.40
N LYS A 123 5.23 -9.21 -25.74
CA LYS A 123 4.31 -8.57 -26.65
C LYS A 123 3.00 -8.28 -25.88
N LEU A 124 2.79 -7.04 -25.49
CA LEU A 124 1.61 -6.65 -24.71
C LEU A 124 0.29 -7.01 -25.41
N ALA A 125 0.26 -6.99 -26.73
CA ALA A 125 -0.94 -7.33 -27.51
C ALA A 125 -1.48 -8.74 -27.22
N ASP A 126 -0.60 -9.69 -26.88
CA ASP A 126 -1.01 -11.08 -26.61
C ASP A 126 -1.88 -11.19 -25.35
N PHE A 127 -1.68 -10.30 -24.38
CA PHE A 127 -2.44 -10.31 -23.12
C PHE A 127 -3.90 -9.88 -23.28
N PHE A 128 -4.27 -9.16 -24.34
CA PHE A 128 -5.68 -8.87 -24.66
C PHE A 128 -6.49 -10.16 -24.90
N GLN A 129 -5.87 -11.13 -25.58
CA GLN A 129 -6.51 -12.42 -25.85
C GLN A 129 -6.54 -13.28 -24.57
N ILE A 130 -5.45 -13.32 -23.83
CA ILE A 130 -5.34 -14.11 -22.58
C ILE A 130 -6.42 -13.67 -21.57
N PHE A 131 -6.55 -12.37 -21.33
CA PHE A 131 -7.54 -11.82 -20.39
C PHE A 131 -8.92 -11.59 -21.01
N LYS A 132 -9.09 -11.82 -22.32
CA LYS A 132 -10.34 -11.56 -23.09
C LYS A 132 -10.86 -10.14 -22.87
N THR A 133 -9.97 -9.17 -22.90
CA THR A 133 -10.27 -7.74 -22.66
C THR A 133 -9.64 -6.86 -23.74
N LYS A 134 -10.12 -5.63 -23.87
CA LYS A 134 -9.54 -4.59 -24.74
C LYS A 134 -8.69 -3.57 -23.98
N LYS A 135 -8.60 -3.71 -22.66
CA LYS A 135 -7.87 -2.77 -21.81
C LYS A 135 -7.11 -3.54 -20.73
N LEU A 136 -5.85 -3.20 -20.52
CA LEU A 136 -5.00 -3.79 -19.50
C LEU A 136 -4.46 -2.69 -18.57
N ILE A 137 -4.04 -3.11 -17.38
CA ILE A 137 -3.14 -2.37 -16.50
C ILE A 137 -1.82 -3.12 -16.45
N VAL A 138 -0.72 -2.39 -16.60
CA VAL A 138 0.63 -2.90 -16.43
C VAL A 138 1.34 -2.02 -15.42
N LYS A 139 1.89 -2.62 -14.37
CA LYS A 139 2.56 -1.89 -13.29
C LYS A 139 3.74 -2.68 -12.75
N PRO A 140 4.77 -2.01 -12.18
CA PRO A 140 5.87 -2.71 -11.51
C PRO A 140 5.37 -3.53 -10.31
N CYS A 141 6.05 -4.64 -10.01
CA CYS A 141 5.75 -5.44 -8.83
C CYS A 141 6.12 -4.69 -7.54
N ILE A 142 7.19 -3.89 -7.54
CA ILE A 142 7.54 -3.00 -6.42
C ILE A 142 7.30 -1.57 -6.88
N SER A 143 6.23 -0.95 -6.39
CA SER A 143 5.93 0.46 -6.69
C SER A 143 4.83 1.00 -5.78
N GLY A 144 4.79 2.33 -5.62
CA GLY A 144 3.74 3.10 -4.94
C GLY A 144 3.26 4.28 -5.79
N GLY A 145 2.18 4.94 -5.39
CA GLY A 145 1.68 6.17 -6.02
C GLY A 145 1.33 6.06 -7.52
N ALA A 146 1.04 4.86 -8.02
CA ALA A 146 0.82 4.58 -9.45
C ALA A 146 2.04 4.88 -10.35
N LYS A 147 3.26 4.91 -9.81
CA LYS A 147 4.49 5.06 -10.58
C LYS A 147 4.59 3.94 -11.63
N ASN A 148 4.92 4.31 -12.88
CA ASN A 148 5.05 3.38 -14.02
C ASN A 148 3.82 2.47 -14.20
N THR A 149 2.62 2.96 -13.82
CA THR A 149 1.36 2.25 -14.04
C THR A 149 0.76 2.70 -15.37
N PHE A 150 0.63 1.78 -16.30
CA PHE A 150 0.16 2.04 -17.67
C PHE A 150 -1.21 1.44 -17.88
N LYS A 151 -2.14 2.25 -18.41
CA LYS A 151 -3.37 1.75 -19.03
C LYS A 151 -3.09 1.48 -20.50
N VAL A 152 -3.19 0.23 -20.90
CA VAL A 152 -2.91 -0.24 -22.26
C VAL A 152 -4.21 -0.52 -23.01
N THR A 153 -4.31 0.00 -24.21
CA THR A 153 -5.40 -0.21 -25.16
C THR A 153 -4.84 -0.60 -26.51
N GLU A 154 -5.68 -1.01 -27.46
CA GLU A 154 -5.27 -1.29 -28.84
C GLU A 154 -4.59 -0.07 -29.50
N ASP A 155 -4.99 1.16 -29.13
CA ASP A 155 -4.47 2.39 -29.72
C ASP A 155 -3.04 2.75 -29.27
N ASN A 156 -2.67 2.41 -28.00
CA ASN A 156 -1.37 2.78 -27.43
C ASN A 156 -0.44 1.60 -27.14
N VAL A 157 -0.86 0.38 -27.47
CA VAL A 157 -0.11 -0.84 -27.11
C VAL A 157 1.30 -0.86 -27.64
N MET A 158 1.55 -0.32 -28.83
CA MET A 158 2.89 -0.30 -29.43
C MET A 158 3.84 0.61 -28.67
N GLU A 159 3.42 1.82 -28.37
CA GLU A 159 4.19 2.80 -27.60
C GLU A 159 4.50 2.30 -26.18
N ILE A 160 3.47 1.77 -25.50
CA ILE A 160 3.65 1.23 -24.15
C ILE A 160 4.55 0.00 -24.16
N ASN A 161 4.43 -0.87 -25.17
CA ASN A 161 5.29 -2.05 -25.31
C ASN A 161 6.78 -1.67 -25.44
N GLU A 162 7.11 -0.63 -26.22
CA GLU A 162 8.48 -0.12 -26.33
C GLU A 162 8.99 0.43 -24.98
N THR A 163 8.16 1.20 -24.30
CA THR A 163 8.48 1.75 -22.98
C THR A 163 8.70 0.65 -21.97
N LEU A 164 7.80 -0.33 -21.93
CA LEU A 164 7.86 -1.44 -20.99
C LEU A 164 9.08 -2.35 -21.26
N ASN A 165 9.44 -2.62 -22.51
CA ASN A 165 10.63 -3.39 -22.84
C ASN A 165 11.95 -2.73 -22.36
N ARG A 166 11.97 -1.43 -22.14
CA ARG A 166 13.09 -0.73 -21.51
C ARG A 166 13.06 -0.85 -19.98
N LEU A 167 11.88 -0.67 -19.37
CA LEU A 167 11.71 -0.70 -17.90
C LEU A 167 11.92 -2.11 -17.33
N ILE A 168 11.42 -3.13 -18.02
CA ILE A 168 11.49 -4.54 -17.57
C ILE A 168 12.92 -5.10 -17.52
N GLN A 169 13.90 -4.39 -18.08
CA GLN A 169 15.31 -4.76 -17.91
C GLN A 169 15.76 -4.65 -16.44
N ASN A 170 15.11 -3.81 -15.67
CA ASN A 170 15.54 -3.47 -14.31
C ASN A 170 14.59 -3.99 -13.21
N GLU A 171 13.32 -4.23 -13.52
CA GLU A 171 12.29 -4.55 -12.52
C GLU A 171 11.23 -5.52 -13.07
N ASN A 172 10.56 -6.24 -12.17
CA ASN A 172 9.47 -7.13 -12.51
C ASN A 172 8.18 -6.33 -12.68
N PHE A 173 7.28 -6.84 -13.54
CA PHE A 173 5.98 -6.23 -13.79
C PHE A 173 4.83 -7.21 -13.58
N ILE A 174 3.63 -6.69 -13.35
CA ILE A 174 2.39 -7.44 -13.39
C ILE A 174 1.48 -6.86 -14.48
N VAL A 175 0.88 -7.73 -15.30
CA VAL A 175 -0.16 -7.40 -16.28
C VAL A 175 -1.49 -7.89 -15.74
N GLN A 176 -2.48 -7.01 -15.69
CA GLN A 176 -3.82 -7.28 -15.16
C GLN A 176 -4.88 -6.79 -16.15
N PRO A 177 -6.09 -7.37 -16.19
CA PRO A 177 -7.20 -6.77 -16.90
C PRO A 177 -7.57 -5.43 -16.26
N PHE A 178 -7.95 -4.46 -17.09
CA PHE A 178 -8.51 -3.21 -16.58
C PHE A 178 -9.91 -3.47 -16.02
N LEU A 179 -10.12 -3.13 -14.77
CA LEU A 179 -11.42 -3.27 -14.10
C LEU A 179 -12.23 -1.99 -14.31
N GLN A 180 -13.24 -2.06 -15.17
CA GLN A 180 -14.11 -0.92 -15.45
C GLN A 180 -14.90 -0.51 -14.20
N GLU A 181 -15.15 -1.44 -13.30
CA GLU A 181 -15.83 -1.25 -12.02
C GLU A 181 -15.15 -0.22 -11.12
N ILE A 182 -13.82 -0.06 -11.24
CA ILE A 182 -13.08 0.98 -10.51
C ILE A 182 -13.52 2.37 -10.96
N VAL A 183 -13.73 2.55 -12.26
CA VAL A 183 -14.16 3.84 -12.81
C VAL A 183 -15.62 4.09 -12.48
N ASP A 184 -16.46 3.06 -12.60
CA ASP A 184 -17.91 3.18 -12.46
C ASP A 184 -18.35 3.27 -10.98
N ASN A 185 -17.77 2.42 -10.13
CA ASN A 185 -18.19 2.25 -8.73
C ASN A 185 -17.17 2.79 -7.72
N GLY A 186 -15.90 2.90 -8.13
CA GLY A 186 -14.78 3.24 -7.28
C GLY A 186 -14.07 2.03 -6.67
N GLU A 187 -13.00 2.32 -5.96
CA GLU A 187 -12.18 1.35 -5.25
C GLU A 187 -12.47 1.45 -3.75
N TRP A 188 -12.84 0.33 -3.15
CA TRP A 188 -12.98 0.21 -1.71
C TRP A 188 -11.63 0.18 -1.02
N SER A 189 -11.53 0.88 0.10
CA SER A 189 -10.44 0.76 1.07
C SER A 189 -11.04 0.45 2.43
N PHE A 190 -10.62 -0.69 3.01
CA PHE A 190 -10.98 -1.09 4.38
C PHE A 190 -9.75 -0.96 5.26
N ILE A 191 -9.84 -0.18 6.32
CA ILE A 191 -8.74 0.09 7.23
C ILE A 191 -8.93 -0.72 8.53
N PHE A 192 -7.87 -1.40 8.93
CA PHE A 192 -7.80 -2.21 10.15
C PHE A 192 -6.64 -1.75 11.02
N PHE A 193 -6.84 -1.77 12.33
CA PHE A 193 -5.80 -1.56 13.33
C PHE A 193 -5.70 -2.77 14.24
N ASN A 194 -4.50 -3.34 14.36
CA ASN A 194 -4.24 -4.58 15.10
C ASN A 194 -5.27 -5.69 14.79
N GLY A 195 -5.59 -5.85 13.49
CA GLY A 195 -6.54 -6.85 13.02
C GLY A 195 -8.03 -6.51 13.22
N LEU A 196 -8.36 -5.42 13.90
CA LEU A 196 -9.74 -4.97 14.12
C LEU A 196 -10.14 -3.94 13.05
N TYR A 197 -11.33 -4.11 12.50
CA TYR A 197 -11.90 -3.13 11.56
C TYR A 197 -12.06 -1.76 12.21
N SER A 198 -11.63 -0.73 11.53
CA SER A 198 -11.74 0.65 11.98
C SER A 198 -12.75 1.45 11.16
N HIS A 199 -12.53 1.58 9.88
CA HIS A 199 -13.36 2.36 8.98
C HIS A 199 -13.11 1.96 7.53
N SER A 200 -13.94 2.47 6.63
CA SER A 200 -13.79 2.25 5.20
C SER A 200 -14.26 3.44 4.38
N LEU A 201 -13.83 3.44 3.16
CA LEU A 201 -14.16 4.47 2.17
C LEU A 201 -14.15 3.91 0.76
N ILE A 202 -14.76 4.66 -0.16
CA ILE A 202 -14.61 4.44 -1.60
C ILE A 202 -13.79 5.59 -2.17
N LYS A 203 -12.75 5.24 -2.93
CA LYS A 203 -11.96 6.18 -3.74
C LYS A 203 -12.51 6.20 -5.16
N LYS A 204 -12.78 7.38 -5.72
CA LYS A 204 -13.24 7.55 -7.10
C LYS A 204 -12.25 8.37 -7.90
N ALA A 205 -11.95 7.93 -9.10
CA ALA A 205 -11.12 8.66 -10.03
C ALA A 205 -11.76 9.99 -10.46
N LYS A 206 -10.96 10.98 -10.76
CA LYS A 206 -11.41 12.18 -11.46
C LYS A 206 -11.91 11.82 -12.85
N THR A 207 -12.89 12.56 -13.37
CA THR A 207 -13.42 12.38 -14.73
C THR A 207 -12.30 12.35 -15.77
N GLY A 208 -12.22 11.26 -16.55
CA GLY A 208 -11.21 11.06 -17.58
C GLY A 208 -9.92 10.37 -17.09
N ASP A 209 -9.78 10.10 -15.80
CA ASP A 209 -8.69 9.31 -15.23
C ASP A 209 -9.20 7.94 -14.74
N PHE A 210 -8.30 7.01 -14.50
CA PHE A 210 -8.57 5.70 -13.87
C PHE A 210 -7.91 5.58 -12.49
N ARG A 211 -6.99 6.49 -12.16
CA ARG A 211 -6.29 6.53 -10.89
C ARG A 211 -7.16 7.20 -9.84
N VAL A 212 -7.36 6.49 -8.74
CA VAL A 212 -8.29 6.92 -7.67
C VAL A 212 -7.61 7.70 -6.55
N GLN A 213 -6.28 7.79 -6.57
CA GLN A 213 -5.49 8.43 -5.51
C GLN A 213 -5.78 9.94 -5.46
N PRO A 214 -5.88 10.55 -4.26
CA PRO A 214 -6.07 12.00 -4.11
C PRO A 214 -5.02 12.84 -4.83
N SER A 215 -3.76 12.39 -4.86
CA SER A 215 -2.65 13.03 -5.60
C SER A 215 -2.90 13.15 -7.10
N HIS A 216 -3.78 12.33 -7.67
CA HIS A 216 -4.23 12.39 -9.06
C HIS A 216 -5.60 13.07 -9.20
N GLY A 217 -6.09 13.74 -8.15
CA GLY A 217 -7.38 14.43 -8.14
C GLY A 217 -8.57 13.51 -7.87
N GLY A 218 -8.32 12.31 -7.35
CA GLY A 218 -9.36 11.40 -6.88
C GLY A 218 -10.11 11.96 -5.67
N SER A 219 -11.34 11.51 -5.48
CA SER A 219 -12.21 11.88 -4.36
C SER A 219 -12.46 10.70 -3.43
N VAL A 220 -12.58 11.00 -2.14
CA VAL A 220 -12.74 10.01 -1.08
C VAL A 220 -14.12 10.14 -0.45
N TYR A 221 -14.83 9.03 -0.30
CA TYR A 221 -16.19 8.97 0.25
C TYR A 221 -16.24 7.95 1.39
N PRO A 222 -16.31 8.39 2.68
CA PRO A 222 -16.49 7.47 3.81
C PRO A 222 -17.71 6.57 3.62
N GLN A 223 -17.58 5.31 4.04
CA GLN A 223 -18.61 4.29 3.89
C GLN A 223 -18.83 3.52 5.19
N ASN A 224 -20.06 3.05 5.38
CA ASN A 224 -20.44 2.15 6.46
C ASN A 224 -20.90 0.80 5.86
N PRO A 225 -19.95 -0.11 5.52
CA PRO A 225 -20.29 -1.41 4.97
C PRO A 225 -20.99 -2.29 6.00
N ASP A 226 -21.77 -3.25 5.52
CA ASP A 226 -22.33 -4.29 6.36
C ASP A 226 -21.25 -5.26 6.88
N GLU A 227 -21.63 -6.10 7.87
CA GLU A 227 -20.71 -7.05 8.49
C GLU A 227 -20.17 -8.09 7.50
N ALA A 228 -20.92 -8.44 6.45
CA ALA A 228 -20.50 -9.39 5.44
C ALA A 228 -19.34 -8.83 4.60
N LEU A 229 -19.42 -7.55 4.21
CA LEU A 229 -18.34 -6.87 3.49
C LEU A 229 -17.09 -6.72 4.37
N ILE A 230 -17.27 -6.35 5.63
CA ILE A 230 -16.17 -6.28 6.60
C ILE A 230 -15.49 -7.64 6.75
N ALA A 231 -16.27 -8.72 6.85
CA ALA A 231 -15.74 -10.07 7.01
C ALA A 231 -14.91 -10.53 5.80
N ILE A 232 -15.30 -10.13 4.58
CA ILE A 232 -14.53 -10.38 3.36
C ILE A 232 -13.15 -9.73 3.46
N ALA A 233 -13.08 -8.44 3.79
CA ALA A 233 -11.81 -7.72 3.94
C ALA A 233 -10.98 -8.26 5.11
N ALA A 234 -11.63 -8.57 6.24
CA ALA A 234 -10.98 -9.11 7.43
C ALA A 234 -10.31 -10.48 7.20
N ALA A 235 -10.77 -11.28 6.22
CA ALA A 235 -10.16 -12.56 5.90
C ALA A 235 -8.70 -12.42 5.41
N TYR A 236 -8.41 -11.38 4.62
CA TYR A 236 -7.04 -11.06 4.18
C TYR A 236 -6.16 -10.65 5.35
N VAL A 237 -6.67 -9.74 6.18
CA VAL A 237 -5.94 -9.21 7.35
C VAL A 237 -5.62 -10.31 8.35
N LYS A 238 -6.60 -11.16 8.67
CA LYS A 238 -6.45 -12.28 9.59
C LYS A 238 -5.36 -13.27 9.14
N ARG A 239 -5.21 -13.45 7.83
CA ARG A 239 -4.26 -14.40 7.27
C ARG A 239 -2.86 -13.82 7.10
N PHE A 240 -2.75 -12.56 6.66
CA PHE A 240 -1.50 -11.99 6.16
C PHE A 240 -0.97 -10.78 6.94
N ALA A 241 -1.78 -10.17 7.82
CA ALA A 241 -1.38 -8.99 8.59
C ALA A 241 -1.34 -9.25 10.11
N LYS A 242 -0.83 -10.42 10.51
CA LYS A 242 -0.73 -10.78 11.93
C LYS A 242 0.27 -9.86 12.64
N ASN A 243 -0.11 -9.33 13.80
CA ASN A 243 0.68 -8.39 14.60
C ASN A 243 1.02 -7.07 13.89
N CYS A 244 0.34 -6.75 12.79
CA CYS A 244 0.44 -5.45 12.13
C CYS A 244 -0.34 -4.40 12.91
N LEU A 245 0.26 -3.23 13.08
CA LEU A 245 -0.44 -2.08 13.68
C LEU A 245 -1.60 -1.63 12.80
N TYR A 246 -1.40 -1.65 11.51
CA TYR A 246 -2.40 -1.29 10.51
C TYR A 246 -2.34 -2.21 9.30
N ALA A 247 -3.47 -2.30 8.61
CA ALA A 247 -3.60 -2.87 7.28
C ALA A 247 -4.66 -2.09 6.49
N ARG A 248 -4.42 -1.87 5.19
CA ARG A 248 -5.43 -1.36 4.27
C ARG A 248 -5.68 -2.40 3.17
N VAL A 249 -6.93 -2.80 3.04
CA VAL A 249 -7.39 -3.76 2.03
C VAL A 249 -8.07 -2.98 0.92
N ASP A 250 -7.44 -2.93 -0.25
CA ASP A 250 -7.93 -2.19 -1.41
C ASP A 250 -8.47 -3.15 -2.47
N GLY A 251 -9.67 -2.88 -2.99
CA GLY A 251 -10.28 -3.72 -4.01
C GLY A 251 -11.63 -3.23 -4.52
N THR A 252 -12.23 -4.01 -5.40
CA THR A 252 -13.54 -3.69 -5.95
C THR A 252 -14.38 -4.94 -6.16
N PHE A 253 -15.68 -4.74 -6.39
CA PHE A 253 -16.62 -5.84 -6.69
C PHE A 253 -16.78 -5.98 -8.19
N VAL A 254 -16.45 -7.18 -8.69
CA VAL A 254 -16.67 -7.57 -10.10
C VAL A 254 -17.67 -8.72 -10.10
N SER A 255 -18.82 -8.51 -10.74
CA SER A 255 -19.91 -9.52 -10.79
C SER A 255 -20.31 -10.06 -9.41
N GLY A 256 -20.35 -9.19 -8.39
CA GLY A 256 -20.71 -9.53 -7.01
C GLY A 256 -19.62 -10.19 -6.17
N LYS A 257 -18.43 -10.42 -6.72
CA LYS A 257 -17.27 -10.97 -6.01
C LYS A 257 -16.24 -9.87 -5.73
N PHE A 258 -15.80 -9.75 -4.49
CA PHE A 258 -14.71 -8.85 -4.13
C PHE A 258 -13.39 -9.36 -4.69
N LEU A 259 -12.67 -8.53 -5.41
CA LEU A 259 -11.32 -8.79 -5.89
C LEU A 259 -10.35 -7.83 -5.19
N LEU A 260 -9.43 -8.40 -4.45
CA LEU A 260 -8.32 -7.64 -3.85
C LEU A 260 -7.43 -7.10 -4.97
N MET A 261 -7.09 -5.84 -4.91
CA MET A 261 -6.12 -5.18 -5.78
C MET A 261 -4.77 -5.01 -5.11
N GLU A 262 -4.80 -4.59 -3.84
CA GLU A 262 -3.60 -4.42 -3.00
C GLU A 262 -3.96 -4.68 -1.53
N LEU A 263 -3.01 -5.28 -0.81
CA LEU A 263 -2.97 -5.32 0.64
C LEU A 263 -1.81 -4.44 1.07
N GLU A 264 -2.09 -3.26 1.62
CA GLU A 264 -1.07 -2.30 1.96
C GLU A 264 -0.70 -2.38 3.45
N LEU A 265 0.55 -2.77 3.71
CA LEU A 265 1.10 -3.00 5.04
C LEU A 265 2.36 -2.15 5.32
N ILE A 266 2.80 -1.30 4.37
CA ILE A 266 4.04 -0.52 4.46
C ILE A 266 3.74 0.96 4.64
N GLU A 267 3.08 1.59 3.65
CA GLU A 267 2.92 3.04 3.59
C GLU A 267 1.49 3.52 3.26
N PRO A 268 0.42 2.84 3.72
CA PRO A 268 -0.92 3.28 3.36
C PRO A 268 -1.25 4.65 3.94
N PHE A 269 -1.86 5.49 3.11
CA PHE A 269 -2.63 6.60 3.65
C PHE A 269 -3.82 6.02 4.42
N LEU A 270 -3.92 6.34 5.70
CA LEU A 270 -4.87 5.68 6.61
C LEU A 270 -6.23 6.40 6.71
N PHE A 271 -6.35 7.56 6.07
CA PHE A 271 -7.57 8.38 6.10
C PHE A 271 -8.09 8.69 7.52
N LEU A 272 -7.15 8.89 8.44
CA LEU A 272 -7.46 9.15 9.86
C LEU A 272 -8.37 10.37 10.06
N ASN A 273 -8.25 11.35 9.16
CA ASN A 273 -9.00 12.61 9.22
C ASN A 273 -10.50 12.46 8.88
N THR A 274 -10.94 11.29 8.40
CA THR A 274 -12.36 11.07 8.04
C THR A 274 -13.28 10.96 9.26
N ASP A 275 -12.72 10.58 10.42
CA ASP A 275 -13.41 10.57 11.73
C ASP A 275 -12.36 10.74 12.84
N PRO A 276 -12.54 11.67 13.79
CA PRO A 276 -11.63 11.81 14.94
C PRO A 276 -11.43 10.53 15.76
N GLN A 277 -12.39 9.61 15.77
CA GLN A 277 -12.28 8.33 16.46
C GLN A 277 -11.24 7.39 15.84
N ASN A 278 -10.86 7.61 14.56
CA ASN A 278 -9.84 6.80 13.90
C ASN A 278 -8.48 6.93 14.58
N TYR A 279 -8.12 8.13 15.04
CA TYR A 279 -6.90 8.36 15.82
C TYR A 279 -6.91 7.60 17.14
N GLU A 280 -8.05 7.56 17.80
CA GLU A 280 -8.20 6.82 19.08
C GLU A 280 -8.10 5.32 18.86
N ARG A 281 -8.76 4.77 17.82
CA ARG A 281 -8.65 3.35 17.43
C ARG A 281 -7.21 2.97 17.10
N TYR A 282 -6.50 3.83 16.35
CA TYR A 282 -5.07 3.64 16.05
C TYR A 282 -4.24 3.61 17.34
N TYR A 283 -4.46 4.55 18.25
CA TYR A 283 -3.74 4.60 19.53
C TYR A 283 -4.00 3.40 20.41
N GLN A 284 -5.24 2.91 20.51
CA GLN A 284 -5.55 1.70 21.28
C GLN A 284 -4.83 0.48 20.70
N ALA A 285 -4.83 0.31 19.40
CA ALA A 285 -4.08 -0.75 18.72
C ALA A 285 -2.57 -0.66 18.99
N LEU A 286 -2.00 0.54 18.90
CA LEU A 286 -0.60 0.78 19.22
C LEU A 286 -0.29 0.42 20.68
N LYS A 287 -1.14 0.84 21.61
CA LYS A 287 -0.98 0.56 23.05
C LYS A 287 -1.01 -0.94 23.34
N GLU A 288 -1.92 -1.69 22.72
CA GLU A 288 -2.01 -3.14 22.86
C GLU A 288 -0.72 -3.82 22.36
N LEU A 289 -0.24 -3.45 21.15
CA LEU A 289 0.97 -4.00 20.59
C LEU A 289 2.23 -3.63 21.39
N MET A 290 2.26 -2.46 22.03
CA MET A 290 3.36 -2.06 22.91
C MET A 290 3.41 -2.88 24.20
N GLN A 291 2.29 -3.45 24.67
CA GLN A 291 2.20 -4.26 25.89
C GLN A 291 2.50 -5.75 25.66
N LEU A 292 2.50 -6.21 24.40
CA LEU A 292 2.77 -7.59 24.00
C LEU A 292 4.29 -7.89 23.92
N ASN A 293 5.05 -7.53 24.96
CA ASN A 293 6.49 -7.86 25.07
C ASN A 293 6.72 -8.98 26.08
#